data_e3d868d2386d914be8f8fc792f858301
#
_entry.id   e3d868d2386d914be8f8fc792f858301
#
_cell.length_a   1.000
_cell.length_b   1.000
_cell.length_c   1.000
_cell.angle_alpha   90.00
_cell.angle_beta   90.00
_cell.angle_gamma   90.00
#
_symmetry.space_group_name_H-M   'P 1'
#
loop_
_entity.id
_entity.type
_entity.pdbx_description
1 polymer ?
#
loop_
_entity_poly.entity_id
_entity_poly.type
_entity_poly.pdbx_seq_one_letter_code
_entity_poly.pdbx_strand_id
1 'polypeptide(L)'
;MHLAVPSRQTRKPTPSGASRDVPAAVLLALTGLLYNDWLLAFVLPTGLDARHSYVSELYATDQPCHALFALIEITAAVSVISGALWALRRASGRWSSAGWWSLIAFGVFSVTDVLFPMRCAASVERRCEVVNPMHTTTSALVHTAIFASMFLLTVAARREAAPLPAIRRWGPVILPCALVSAVATVGPLFGYPGWHGVAQRVHLLLVGAWLLVVAHALRTRHRREQRIG
;
A
#
# COMPACT_ATOMS: atom_id res chain seq x y z
N MET A 1 10.35 47.74 50.95
CA MET A 1 11.07 47.00 49.87
C MET A 1 10.15 45.87 49.36
N HIS A 2 9.30 46.18 48.35
CA HIS A 2 8.33 45.25 47.76
C HIS A 2 9.01 44.44 46.68
N LEU A 3 9.18 43.15 46.89
CA LEU A 3 9.67 42.20 45.90
C LEU A 3 8.49 41.86 44.94
N ALA A 4 8.60 42.31 43.72
CA ALA A 4 7.66 41.96 42.67
C ALA A 4 7.87 40.45 42.27
N VAL A 5 6.82 39.64 42.46
CA VAL A 5 6.77 38.27 42.00
C VAL A 5 6.58 38.28 40.46
N PRO A 6 7.47 37.64 39.70
CA PRO A 6 7.30 37.60 38.25
C PRO A 6 6.06 36.76 37.87
N SER A 7 5.14 37.36 37.09
CA SER A 7 3.95 36.73 36.58
C SER A 7 4.37 35.54 35.68
N ARG A 8 3.91 34.32 36.03
CA ARG A 8 4.03 33.11 35.24
C ARG A 8 3.26 33.33 33.91
N GLN A 9 3.99 33.63 32.85
CA GLN A 9 3.42 33.62 31.50
C GLN A 9 2.91 32.21 31.21
N THR A 10 1.59 32.05 31.14
CA THR A 10 0.93 30.85 30.63
C THR A 10 1.25 30.72 29.15
N ARG A 11 2.25 29.88 28.84
CA ARG A 11 2.55 29.48 27.48
C ARG A 11 1.27 28.92 26.86
N LYS A 12 0.69 29.61 25.85
CA LYS A 12 -0.39 29.06 25.04
C LYS A 12 0.04 27.69 24.53
N PRO A 13 -0.80 26.64 24.69
CA PRO A 13 -0.48 25.34 24.13
C PRO A 13 -0.31 25.50 22.63
N THR A 14 0.88 25.27 22.10
CA THR A 14 1.10 25.09 20.67
C THR A 14 0.20 23.95 20.21
N PRO A 15 -0.51 24.06 19.07
CA PRO A 15 -1.34 22.96 18.56
C PRO A 15 -0.46 21.71 18.51
N SER A 16 -0.84 20.70 19.30
CA SER A 16 -0.07 19.49 19.52
C SER A 16 0.23 18.85 18.15
N GLY A 17 1.46 18.39 17.95
CA GLY A 17 1.90 17.69 16.74
C GLY A 17 1.01 16.51 16.31
N ALA A 18 0.08 16.22 17.12
CA ALA A 18 -0.88 15.14 17.18
C ALA A 18 -1.98 15.15 16.09
N SER A 19 -2.50 16.32 15.69
CA SER A 19 -3.49 16.43 14.61
C SER A 19 -2.89 16.16 13.21
N ARG A 20 -1.56 16.10 13.12
CA ARG A 20 -0.83 16.08 11.85
C ARG A 20 -0.69 14.70 11.22
N ASP A 21 -0.86 13.57 11.93
CA ASP A 21 -0.74 12.21 11.36
C ASP A 21 -2.08 11.66 10.83
N VAL A 22 -3.20 12.31 11.16
CA VAL A 22 -4.53 11.87 10.72
C VAL A 22 -4.67 11.89 9.19
N PRO A 23 -4.24 12.95 8.46
CA PRO A 23 -4.34 12.94 7.00
C PRO A 23 -3.55 11.78 6.36
N ALA A 24 -2.32 11.53 6.82
CA ALA A 24 -1.52 10.40 6.34
C ALA A 24 -2.23 9.07 6.59
N ALA A 25 -2.78 8.87 7.78
CA ALA A 25 -3.51 7.66 8.12
C ALA A 25 -4.78 7.47 7.26
N VAL A 26 -5.50 8.55 6.95
CA VAL A 26 -6.68 8.50 6.07
C VAL A 26 -6.29 8.15 4.65
N LEU A 27 -5.25 8.78 4.10
CA LEU A 27 -4.77 8.52 2.74
C LEU A 27 -4.27 7.08 2.58
N LEU A 28 -3.53 6.55 3.56
CA LEU A 28 -3.05 5.16 3.54
C LEU A 28 -4.21 4.17 3.72
N ALA A 29 -5.21 4.48 4.54
CA ALA A 29 -6.40 3.64 4.67
C ALA A 29 -7.21 3.64 3.37
N LEU A 30 -7.38 4.79 2.73
CA LEU A 30 -8.02 4.91 1.42
C LEU A 30 -7.30 4.05 0.39
N THR A 31 -5.96 4.13 0.31
CA THR A 31 -5.17 3.27 -0.58
C THR A 31 -5.42 1.79 -0.30
N GLY A 32 -5.41 1.38 0.98
CA GLY A 32 -5.63 -0.02 1.35
C GLY A 32 -7.00 -0.57 0.93
N LEU A 33 -8.01 0.29 0.85
CA LEU A 33 -9.33 -0.06 0.33
C LEU A 33 -9.34 -0.09 -1.20
N LEU A 34 -8.85 0.97 -1.85
CA LEU A 34 -8.85 1.12 -3.30
C LEU A 34 -7.99 0.06 -4.01
N TYR A 35 -6.90 -0.40 -3.38
CA TYR A 35 -6.03 -1.45 -3.90
C TYR A 35 -6.71 -2.83 -4.00
N ASN A 36 -7.94 -2.94 -3.54
CA ASN A 36 -8.79 -4.12 -3.69
C ASN A 36 -9.99 -3.87 -4.61
N ASP A 37 -9.84 -3.01 -5.59
CA ASP A 37 -10.83 -2.66 -6.60
C ASP A 37 -11.28 -3.85 -7.47
N TRP A 38 -10.46 -4.92 -7.55
CA TRP A 38 -10.83 -6.18 -8.18
C TRP A 38 -12.13 -6.78 -7.63
N LEU A 39 -12.56 -6.38 -6.42
CA LEU A 39 -13.86 -6.75 -5.87
C LEU A 39 -15.03 -6.24 -6.74
N LEU A 40 -14.83 -5.15 -7.49
CA LEU A 40 -15.82 -4.63 -8.44
C LEU A 40 -16.06 -5.58 -9.61
N ALA A 41 -15.11 -6.46 -9.93
CA ALA A 41 -15.28 -7.46 -10.99
C ALA A 41 -16.41 -8.46 -10.71
N PHE A 42 -16.86 -8.60 -9.46
CA PHE A 42 -18.02 -9.44 -9.12
C PHE A 42 -19.36 -8.79 -9.45
N VAL A 43 -19.40 -7.48 -9.69
CA VAL A 43 -20.61 -6.73 -10.00
C VAL A 43 -20.58 -6.06 -11.37
N LEU A 44 -19.39 -5.96 -11.98
CA LEU A 44 -19.19 -5.39 -13.30
C LEU A 44 -19.11 -6.48 -14.38
N PRO A 45 -19.55 -6.24 -15.61
CA PRO A 45 -19.56 -7.22 -16.71
C PRO A 45 -18.14 -7.38 -17.31
N THR A 46 -17.18 -7.89 -16.54
CA THR A 46 -15.80 -8.07 -17.01
C THR A 46 -15.58 -9.36 -17.80
N GLY A 47 -16.42 -10.37 -17.62
CA GLY A 47 -16.29 -11.67 -18.32
C GLY A 47 -15.09 -12.52 -17.86
N LEU A 48 -14.30 -12.07 -16.88
CA LEU A 48 -13.10 -12.75 -16.42
C LEU A 48 -13.40 -13.74 -15.28
N ASP A 49 -12.86 -14.96 -15.36
CA ASP A 49 -12.93 -15.92 -14.24
C ASP A 49 -11.88 -15.54 -13.18
N ALA A 50 -12.35 -15.12 -12.03
CA ALA A 50 -11.50 -14.69 -10.90
C ALA A 50 -10.50 -15.75 -10.43
N ARG A 51 -10.70 -17.04 -10.72
CA ARG A 51 -9.78 -18.12 -10.34
C ARG A 51 -8.57 -18.21 -11.26
N HIS A 52 -8.76 -17.90 -12.55
CA HIS A 52 -7.81 -18.18 -13.63
C HIS A 52 -7.34 -16.92 -14.36
N SER A 53 -7.82 -15.73 -13.99
CA SER A 53 -7.38 -14.45 -14.54
C SER A 53 -6.57 -13.66 -13.54
N TYR A 54 -5.52 -13.00 -14.03
CA TYR A 54 -4.83 -11.97 -13.25
C TYR A 54 -5.74 -10.78 -12.99
N VAL A 55 -5.55 -10.10 -11.88
CA VAL A 55 -6.23 -8.82 -11.60
C VAL A 55 -5.81 -7.77 -12.63
N SER A 56 -4.54 -7.79 -13.07
CA SER A 56 -4.05 -6.89 -14.11
C SER A 56 -4.76 -7.03 -15.46
N GLU A 57 -5.46 -8.13 -15.72
CA GLU A 57 -6.27 -8.28 -16.91
C GLU A 57 -7.53 -7.36 -16.89
N LEU A 58 -8.00 -6.94 -15.69
CA LEU A 58 -9.07 -5.95 -15.57
C LEU A 58 -8.67 -4.57 -16.11
N TYR A 59 -7.37 -4.28 -16.11
CA TYR A 59 -6.77 -3.04 -16.60
C TYR A 59 -6.34 -3.12 -18.08
N ALA A 60 -6.47 -4.29 -18.71
CA ALA A 60 -6.08 -4.46 -20.11
C ALA A 60 -6.90 -3.55 -21.01
N THR A 61 -6.26 -2.98 -22.04
CA THR A 61 -6.85 -1.91 -22.86
C THR A 61 -8.07 -2.35 -23.67
N ASP A 62 -8.25 -3.64 -23.89
CA ASP A 62 -9.41 -4.26 -24.54
C ASP A 62 -10.60 -4.50 -23.60
N GLN A 63 -10.42 -4.35 -22.28
CA GLN A 63 -11.47 -4.62 -21.31
C GLN A 63 -12.47 -3.46 -21.17
N PRO A 64 -13.77 -3.74 -21.03
CA PRO A 64 -14.81 -2.71 -21.06
C PRO A 64 -14.71 -1.69 -19.91
N CYS A 65 -14.15 -2.09 -18.77
CA CYS A 65 -14.04 -1.25 -17.58
C CYS A 65 -12.60 -0.80 -17.29
N HIS A 66 -11.65 -0.96 -18.24
CA HIS A 66 -10.23 -0.68 -18.01
C HIS A 66 -9.97 0.74 -17.47
N ALA A 67 -10.66 1.75 -17.99
CA ALA A 67 -10.48 3.14 -17.58
C ALA A 67 -10.92 3.39 -16.12
N LEU A 68 -11.96 2.70 -15.66
CA LEU A 68 -12.40 2.77 -14.26
C LEU A 68 -11.34 2.18 -13.32
N PHE A 69 -10.85 0.99 -13.63
CA PHE A 69 -9.80 0.34 -12.83
C PHE A 69 -8.51 1.18 -12.83
N ALA A 70 -8.08 1.68 -13.99
CA ALA A 70 -6.93 2.56 -14.11
C ALA A 70 -7.08 3.85 -13.26
N LEU A 71 -8.26 4.47 -13.25
CA LEU A 71 -8.53 5.66 -12.43
C LEU A 71 -8.46 5.35 -10.93
N ILE A 72 -9.00 4.20 -10.51
CA ILE A 72 -8.96 3.77 -9.10
C ILE A 72 -7.51 3.55 -8.67
N GLU A 73 -6.72 2.83 -9.48
CA GLU A 73 -5.30 2.56 -9.19
C GLU A 73 -4.47 3.86 -9.13
N ILE A 74 -4.66 4.81 -10.06
CA ILE A 74 -4.00 6.13 -10.00
C ILE A 74 -4.40 6.87 -8.72
N THR A 75 -5.68 6.82 -8.33
CA THR A 75 -6.14 7.45 -7.08
C THR A 75 -5.48 6.82 -5.86
N ALA A 76 -5.38 5.49 -5.84
CA ALA A 76 -4.67 4.74 -4.79
C ALA A 76 -3.18 5.13 -4.75
N ALA A 77 -2.52 5.18 -5.92
CA ALA A 77 -1.12 5.55 -6.04
C ALA A 77 -0.83 6.97 -5.53
N VAL A 78 -1.63 7.95 -5.94
CA VAL A 78 -1.50 9.35 -5.46
C VAL A 78 -1.75 9.43 -3.96
N SER A 79 -2.72 8.67 -3.46
CA SER A 79 -3.03 8.64 -2.02
C SER A 79 -1.89 8.06 -1.19
N VAL A 80 -1.28 6.94 -1.62
CA VAL A 80 -0.14 6.35 -0.89
C VAL A 80 1.09 7.24 -0.96
N ILE A 81 1.41 7.84 -2.10
CA ILE A 81 2.53 8.78 -2.24
C ILE A 81 2.35 9.95 -1.27
N SER A 82 1.17 10.58 -1.28
CA SER A 82 0.86 11.73 -0.44
C SER A 82 0.92 11.38 1.05
N GLY A 83 0.32 10.24 1.44
CA GLY A 83 0.33 9.75 2.80
C GLY A 83 1.73 9.40 3.30
N ALA A 84 2.52 8.72 2.47
CA ALA A 84 3.89 8.34 2.80
C ALA A 84 4.84 9.56 2.87
N LEU A 85 4.73 10.54 1.97
CA LEU A 85 5.47 11.81 2.03
C LEU A 85 5.16 12.57 3.32
N TRP A 86 3.89 12.55 3.74
CA TRP A 86 3.50 13.20 4.99
C TRP A 86 4.12 12.50 6.21
N ALA A 87 4.07 11.17 6.25
CA ALA A 87 4.63 10.38 7.33
C ALA A 87 6.17 10.44 7.36
N LEU A 88 6.82 10.49 6.20
CA LEU A 88 8.28 10.60 6.04
C LEU A 88 8.85 11.83 6.76
N ARG A 89 8.13 12.97 6.75
CA ARG A 89 8.58 14.21 7.44
C ARG A 89 8.77 14.02 8.95
N ARG A 90 8.27 12.93 9.52
CA ARG A 90 8.34 12.60 10.95
C ARG A 90 9.11 11.31 11.23
N ALA A 91 9.70 10.74 10.20
CA ALA A 91 10.56 9.59 10.37
C ALA A 91 11.86 10.03 11.04
N SER A 92 12.18 9.42 12.17
CA SER A 92 13.37 9.75 12.98
C SER A 92 14.50 8.73 12.85
N GLY A 93 14.26 7.60 12.18
CA GLY A 93 15.22 6.53 12.05
C GLY A 93 15.43 6.10 10.59
N ARG A 94 16.61 5.49 10.31
CA ARG A 94 16.97 5.04 8.95
C ARG A 94 16.00 4.01 8.38
N TRP A 95 15.55 3.07 9.22
CA TRP A 95 14.63 2.01 8.81
C TRP A 95 13.22 2.56 8.52
N SER A 96 12.76 3.47 9.39
CA SER A 96 11.50 4.17 9.19
C SER A 96 11.52 5.00 7.90
N SER A 97 12.55 5.81 7.70
CA SER A 97 12.70 6.62 6.48
C SER A 97 12.75 5.75 5.22
N ALA A 98 13.55 4.67 5.22
CA ALA A 98 13.64 3.75 4.09
C ALA A 98 12.30 3.06 3.81
N GLY A 99 11.54 2.68 4.85
CA GLY A 99 10.21 2.09 4.70
C GLY A 99 9.19 3.05 4.08
N TRP A 100 9.22 4.34 4.44
CA TRP A 100 8.36 5.35 3.81
C TRP A 100 8.76 5.63 2.36
N TRP A 101 10.06 5.70 2.06
CA TRP A 101 10.54 5.80 0.68
C TRP A 101 10.12 4.60 -0.16
N SER A 102 10.09 3.40 0.41
CA SER A 102 9.58 2.21 -0.28
C SER A 102 8.07 2.31 -0.58
N LEU A 103 7.26 2.93 0.31
CA LEU A 103 5.84 3.20 0.01
C LEU A 103 5.66 4.28 -1.06
N ILE A 104 6.52 5.30 -1.10
CA ILE A 104 6.53 6.28 -2.19
C ILE A 104 6.86 5.59 -3.51
N ALA A 105 7.90 4.75 -3.52
CA ALA A 105 8.30 3.97 -4.70
C ALA A 105 7.18 3.02 -5.16
N PHE A 106 6.48 2.36 -4.23
CA PHE A 106 5.30 1.56 -4.51
C PHE A 106 4.25 2.36 -5.30
N GLY A 107 3.88 3.55 -4.83
CA GLY A 107 2.92 4.40 -5.54
C GLY A 107 3.43 4.89 -6.91
N VAL A 108 4.71 5.26 -7.02
CA VAL A 108 5.31 5.68 -8.30
C VAL A 108 5.31 4.53 -9.30
N PHE A 109 5.66 3.32 -8.86
CA PHE A 109 5.64 2.14 -9.73
C PHE A 109 4.21 1.71 -10.09
N SER A 110 3.22 1.87 -9.19
CA SER A 110 1.80 1.67 -9.53
C SER A 110 1.35 2.62 -10.64
N VAL A 111 1.73 3.90 -10.60
CA VAL A 111 1.47 4.82 -11.72
C VAL A 111 2.10 4.32 -13.02
N THR A 112 3.36 3.88 -12.96
CA THR A 112 4.05 3.34 -14.14
C THR A 112 3.38 2.07 -14.67
N ASP A 113 2.89 1.20 -13.79
CA ASP A 113 2.19 -0.03 -14.17
C ASP A 113 0.88 0.26 -14.94
N VAL A 114 0.14 1.28 -14.52
CA VAL A 114 -1.04 1.78 -15.25
C VAL A 114 -0.69 2.40 -16.60
N LEU A 115 0.48 3.03 -16.73
CA LEU A 115 0.94 3.60 -18.00
C LEU A 115 1.41 2.54 -19.01
N PHE A 116 1.76 1.35 -18.54
CA PHE A 116 2.15 0.19 -19.36
C PHE A 116 1.21 -1.00 -19.13
N PRO A 117 -0.09 -0.86 -19.41
CA PRO A 117 -1.06 -1.91 -19.17
C PRO A 117 -0.86 -3.11 -20.11
N MET A 118 -1.49 -4.22 -19.77
CA MET A 118 -1.67 -5.32 -20.71
C MET A 118 -2.51 -4.85 -21.91
N ARG A 119 -2.23 -5.38 -23.11
CA ARG A 119 -3.00 -5.04 -24.31
C ARG A 119 -4.33 -5.78 -24.35
N CYS A 120 -4.36 -6.99 -23.82
CA CYS A 120 -5.49 -7.90 -23.87
C CYS A 120 -5.50 -8.82 -22.63
N ALA A 121 -6.65 -9.42 -22.35
CA ALA A 121 -6.84 -10.36 -21.25
C ALA A 121 -6.44 -11.79 -21.69
N ALA A 122 -5.27 -12.25 -21.29
CA ALA A 122 -4.72 -13.53 -21.72
C ALA A 122 -5.54 -14.75 -21.28
N SER A 123 -6.35 -14.64 -20.22
CA SER A 123 -7.21 -15.73 -19.74
C SER A 123 -8.43 -15.99 -20.64
N VAL A 124 -8.83 -15.03 -21.48
CA VAL A 124 -10.01 -15.14 -22.37
C VAL A 124 -9.63 -15.08 -23.85
N GLU A 125 -8.52 -14.43 -24.20
CA GLU A 125 -8.08 -14.25 -25.57
C GLU A 125 -6.93 -15.20 -25.96
N ARG A 126 -7.19 -16.15 -26.81
CA ARG A 126 -6.22 -17.19 -27.23
C ARG A 126 -4.94 -16.65 -27.90
N ARG A 127 -4.97 -15.45 -28.46
CA ARG A 127 -3.81 -14.82 -29.15
C ARG A 127 -3.11 -13.77 -28.29
N CYS A 128 -3.55 -13.60 -27.06
CA CYS A 128 -2.95 -12.68 -26.13
C CYS A 128 -1.68 -13.24 -25.51
N GLU A 129 -0.62 -12.46 -25.49
CA GLU A 129 0.62 -12.84 -24.79
C GLU A 129 0.42 -12.77 -23.27
N VAL A 130 0.66 -13.89 -22.59
CA VAL A 130 0.62 -13.96 -21.12
C VAL A 130 1.71 -13.07 -20.49
N VAL A 131 2.84 -12.91 -21.18
CA VAL A 131 3.98 -12.12 -20.72
C VAL A 131 4.10 -10.86 -21.58
N ASN A 132 3.74 -9.71 -21.00
CA ASN A 132 4.10 -8.40 -21.53
C ASN A 132 5.35 -7.92 -20.77
N PRO A 133 6.54 -7.82 -21.39
CA PRO A 133 7.78 -7.51 -20.67
C PRO A 133 7.74 -6.19 -19.90
N MET A 134 7.12 -5.15 -20.46
CA MET A 134 7.02 -3.85 -19.79
C MET A 134 6.11 -3.94 -18.57
N HIS A 135 4.88 -4.44 -18.73
CA HIS A 135 3.94 -4.64 -17.63
C HIS A 135 4.51 -5.57 -16.56
N THR A 136 5.12 -6.70 -16.95
CA THR A 136 5.73 -7.63 -16.01
C THR A 136 6.84 -6.97 -15.19
N THR A 137 7.65 -6.11 -15.81
CA THR A 137 8.72 -5.38 -15.11
C THR A 137 8.16 -4.36 -14.13
N THR A 138 7.18 -3.55 -14.55
CA THR A 138 6.57 -2.54 -13.69
C THR A 138 5.86 -3.18 -12.50
N SER A 139 5.09 -4.25 -12.72
CA SER A 139 4.47 -5.02 -11.66
C SER A 139 5.49 -5.63 -10.68
N ALA A 140 6.62 -6.16 -11.17
CA ALA A 140 7.69 -6.66 -10.32
C ALA A 140 8.29 -5.56 -9.43
N LEU A 141 8.42 -4.32 -9.95
CA LEU A 141 8.89 -3.17 -9.17
C LEU A 141 7.87 -2.75 -8.11
N VAL A 142 6.57 -2.74 -8.43
CA VAL A 142 5.47 -2.50 -7.47
C VAL A 142 5.58 -3.47 -6.30
N HIS A 143 5.67 -4.78 -6.58
CA HIS A 143 5.74 -5.82 -5.56
C HIS A 143 7.03 -5.71 -4.73
N THR A 144 8.18 -5.45 -5.37
CA THR A 144 9.45 -5.26 -4.66
C THR A 144 9.36 -4.09 -3.69
N ALA A 145 8.79 -2.97 -4.11
CA ALA A 145 8.67 -1.77 -3.27
C ALA A 145 7.74 -2.01 -2.07
N ILE A 146 6.60 -2.68 -2.25
CA ILE A 146 5.69 -2.96 -1.14
C ILE A 146 6.29 -3.97 -0.15
N PHE A 147 6.99 -5.01 -0.61
CA PHE A 147 7.69 -5.94 0.27
C PHE A 147 8.82 -5.27 1.04
N ALA A 148 9.58 -4.39 0.38
CA ALA A 148 10.59 -3.57 1.06
C ALA A 148 9.96 -2.72 2.16
N SER A 149 8.81 -2.08 1.92
CA SER A 149 8.07 -1.34 2.94
C SER A 149 7.65 -2.22 4.12
N MET A 150 7.07 -3.40 3.84
CA MET A 150 6.66 -4.36 4.88
C MET A 150 7.83 -4.76 5.77
N PHE A 151 8.97 -5.08 5.17
CA PHE A 151 10.18 -5.46 5.88
C PHE A 151 10.75 -4.29 6.70
N LEU A 152 11.01 -3.16 6.06
CA LEU A 152 11.71 -2.02 6.65
C LEU A 152 10.91 -1.38 7.78
N LEU A 153 9.59 -1.18 7.62
CA LEU A 153 8.74 -0.64 8.69
C LEU A 153 8.58 -1.64 9.84
N THR A 154 8.59 -2.95 9.56
CA THR A 154 8.59 -3.97 10.63
C THR A 154 9.89 -3.95 11.43
N VAL A 155 11.04 -3.77 10.76
CA VAL A 155 12.33 -3.60 11.43
C VAL A 155 12.36 -2.30 12.22
N ALA A 156 11.86 -1.20 11.66
CA ALA A 156 11.75 0.08 12.35
C ALA A 156 10.92 -0.04 13.64
N ALA A 157 9.76 -0.69 13.58
CA ALA A 157 8.88 -0.90 14.72
C ALA A 157 9.51 -1.75 15.86
N ARG A 158 10.57 -2.48 15.55
CA ARG A 158 11.31 -3.32 16.53
C ARG A 158 12.58 -2.68 17.04
N ARG A 159 13.25 -1.87 16.22
CA ARG A 159 14.62 -1.36 16.50
C ARG A 159 14.67 0.13 16.81
N GLU A 160 13.67 0.90 16.39
CA GLU A 160 13.63 2.34 16.56
C GLU A 160 12.68 2.71 17.72
N ALA A 161 12.91 3.85 18.36
CA ALA A 161 12.14 4.31 19.52
C ALA A 161 10.68 4.68 19.19
N ALA A 162 10.30 4.69 17.90
CA ALA A 162 8.94 5.03 17.48
C ALA A 162 7.95 3.90 17.83
N PRO A 163 6.96 4.14 18.70
CA PRO A 163 6.01 3.12 19.09
C PRO A 163 4.99 2.83 17.98
N LEU A 164 5.24 1.80 17.18
CA LEU A 164 4.34 1.32 16.13
C LEU A 164 3.83 -0.11 16.45
N PRO A 165 3.04 -0.30 17.53
CA PRO A 165 2.70 -1.63 18.05
C PRO A 165 1.92 -2.48 17.04
N ALA A 166 1.07 -1.89 16.22
CA ALA A 166 0.33 -2.63 15.21
C ALA A 166 1.28 -3.22 14.14
N ILE A 167 2.25 -2.43 13.65
CA ILE A 167 3.25 -2.91 12.68
C ILE A 167 4.12 -3.99 13.32
N ARG A 168 4.58 -3.79 14.57
CA ARG A 168 5.38 -4.78 15.28
C ARG A 168 4.67 -6.13 15.43
N ARG A 169 3.34 -6.10 15.64
CA ARG A 169 2.52 -7.30 15.80
C ARG A 169 2.23 -7.99 14.47
N TRP A 170 1.77 -7.24 13.47
CA TRP A 170 1.21 -7.80 12.23
C TRP A 170 2.22 -7.92 11.09
N GLY A 171 3.26 -7.09 11.05
CA GLY A 171 4.27 -7.13 10.00
C GLY A 171 4.92 -8.51 9.81
N PRO A 172 5.34 -9.22 10.91
CA PRO A 172 5.92 -10.56 10.79
C PRO A 172 4.98 -11.65 10.28
N VAL A 173 3.67 -11.39 10.27
CA VAL A 173 2.66 -12.33 9.74
C VAL A 173 2.31 -11.97 8.31
N ILE A 174 2.03 -10.68 8.04
CA ILE A 174 1.58 -10.23 6.72
C ILE A 174 2.67 -10.43 5.67
N LEU A 175 3.93 -10.08 5.97
CA LEU A 175 5.02 -10.18 5.02
C LEU A 175 5.21 -11.61 4.47
N PRO A 176 5.41 -12.66 5.28
CA PRO A 176 5.60 -14.00 4.73
C PRO A 176 4.34 -14.51 4.02
N CYS A 177 3.13 -14.22 4.51
CA CYS A 177 1.89 -14.61 3.83
C CYS A 177 1.77 -13.92 2.46
N ALA A 178 2.12 -12.62 2.37
CA ALA A 178 2.12 -11.89 1.11
C ALA A 178 3.18 -12.40 0.13
N LEU A 179 4.38 -12.76 0.62
CA LEU A 179 5.42 -13.38 -0.23
C LEU A 179 4.98 -14.74 -0.78
N VAL A 180 4.44 -15.60 0.06
CA VAL A 180 3.95 -16.94 -0.38
C VAL A 180 2.84 -16.78 -1.41
N SER A 181 1.85 -15.91 -1.16
CA SER A 181 0.77 -15.68 -2.12
C SER A 181 1.27 -15.07 -3.43
N ALA A 182 2.25 -14.14 -3.40
CA ALA A 182 2.84 -13.58 -4.60
C ALA A 182 3.61 -14.65 -5.41
N VAL A 183 4.39 -15.51 -4.77
CA VAL A 183 5.08 -16.62 -5.45
C VAL A 183 4.07 -17.57 -6.07
N ALA A 184 2.93 -17.83 -5.43
CA ALA A 184 1.90 -18.69 -6.00
C ALA A 184 1.22 -18.09 -7.26
N THR A 185 1.40 -16.79 -7.57
CA THR A 185 0.87 -16.19 -8.80
C THR A 185 1.71 -16.45 -10.04
N VAL A 186 2.97 -16.81 -9.89
CA VAL A 186 3.91 -16.87 -11.03
C VAL A 186 3.83 -18.17 -11.85
N GLY A 187 2.99 -19.12 -11.45
CA GLY A 187 2.85 -20.41 -12.13
C GLY A 187 2.70 -20.33 -13.66
N PRO A 188 1.81 -19.48 -14.21
CA PRO A 188 1.66 -19.33 -15.67
C PRO A 188 2.92 -18.91 -16.40
N LEU A 189 3.82 -18.14 -15.76
CA LEU A 189 5.11 -17.73 -16.36
C LEU A 189 6.06 -18.92 -16.59
N PHE A 190 5.83 -20.02 -15.88
CA PHE A 190 6.61 -21.27 -15.99
C PHE A 190 5.82 -22.40 -16.64
N GLY A 191 4.71 -22.12 -17.30
CA GLY A 191 3.88 -23.10 -17.98
C GLY A 191 2.96 -23.93 -17.08
N TYR A 192 2.74 -23.49 -15.83
CA TYR A 192 1.80 -24.10 -14.86
C TYR A 192 0.58 -23.18 -14.62
N PRO A 193 -0.38 -23.08 -15.56
CA PRO A 193 -1.56 -22.25 -15.39
C PRO A 193 -2.54 -22.87 -14.38
N GLY A 194 -3.29 -22.02 -13.70
CA GLY A 194 -4.42 -22.42 -12.87
C GLY A 194 -4.33 -21.87 -11.44
N TRP A 195 -5.47 -21.38 -10.95
CA TRP A 195 -5.68 -20.82 -9.60
C TRP A 195 -4.80 -19.60 -9.24
N HIS A 196 -3.94 -19.14 -10.17
CA HIS A 196 -3.07 -17.97 -9.97
C HIS A 196 -3.86 -16.69 -9.68
N GLY A 197 -5.09 -16.57 -10.21
CA GLY A 197 -5.98 -15.47 -9.92
C GLY A 197 -6.42 -15.41 -8.46
N VAL A 198 -6.65 -16.55 -7.83
CA VAL A 198 -6.95 -16.63 -6.38
C VAL A 198 -5.73 -16.22 -5.57
N ALA A 199 -4.55 -16.74 -5.92
CA ALA A 199 -3.31 -16.42 -5.23
C ALA A 199 -3.01 -14.92 -5.30
N GLN A 200 -3.22 -14.28 -6.46
CA GLN A 200 -3.02 -12.84 -6.63
C GLN A 200 -4.01 -12.03 -5.79
N ARG A 201 -5.30 -12.40 -5.78
CA ARG A 201 -6.31 -11.71 -4.97
C ARG A 201 -6.02 -11.80 -3.48
N VAL A 202 -5.57 -12.95 -2.99
CA VAL A 202 -5.09 -13.10 -1.61
C VAL A 202 -3.89 -12.18 -1.35
N HIS A 203 -2.95 -12.10 -2.29
CA HIS A 203 -1.81 -11.20 -2.20
C HIS A 203 -2.26 -9.73 -2.09
N LEU A 204 -3.15 -9.27 -2.95
CA LEU A 204 -3.67 -7.90 -2.93
C LEU A 204 -4.44 -7.58 -1.65
N LEU A 205 -5.23 -8.53 -1.12
CA LEU A 205 -5.87 -8.40 0.20
C LEU A 205 -4.82 -8.18 1.31
N LEU A 206 -3.71 -8.89 1.27
CA LEU A 206 -2.63 -8.76 2.25
C LEU A 206 -1.90 -7.42 2.11
N VAL A 207 -1.73 -6.91 0.88
CA VAL A 207 -1.21 -5.55 0.64
C VAL A 207 -2.18 -4.50 1.20
N GLY A 208 -3.47 -4.61 0.93
CA GLY A 208 -4.49 -3.73 1.49
C GLY A 208 -4.49 -3.77 3.03
N ALA A 209 -4.45 -4.97 3.62
CA ALA A 209 -4.36 -5.16 5.07
C ALA A 209 -3.09 -4.52 5.65
N TRP A 210 -1.94 -4.63 4.97
CA TRP A 210 -0.71 -3.95 5.37
C TRP A 210 -0.90 -2.44 5.45
N LEU A 211 -1.46 -1.81 4.43
CA LEU A 211 -1.70 -0.37 4.39
C LEU A 211 -2.67 0.08 5.49
N LEU A 212 -3.69 -0.72 5.79
CA LEU A 212 -4.61 -0.47 6.92
C LEU A 212 -3.90 -0.60 8.27
N VAL A 213 -3.00 -1.57 8.44
CA VAL A 213 -2.18 -1.71 9.66
C VAL A 213 -1.26 -0.51 9.84
N VAL A 214 -0.63 -0.02 8.77
CA VAL A 214 0.21 1.18 8.81
C VAL A 214 -0.61 2.42 9.16
N ALA A 215 -1.78 2.59 8.54
CA ALA A 215 -2.73 3.67 8.83
C ALA A 215 -3.18 3.65 10.30
N HIS A 216 -3.54 2.47 10.82
CA HIS A 216 -3.91 2.28 12.22
C HIS A 216 -2.75 2.61 13.17
N ALA A 217 -1.52 2.22 12.84
CA ALA A 217 -0.34 2.52 13.65
C ALA A 217 -0.10 4.03 13.79
N LEU A 218 -0.28 4.81 12.70
CA LEU A 218 -0.19 6.26 12.74
C LEU A 218 -1.27 6.89 13.63
N ARG A 219 -2.52 6.41 13.55
CA ARG A 219 -3.63 6.91 14.39
C ARG A 219 -3.42 6.61 15.88
N THR A 220 -2.89 5.43 16.21
CA THR A 220 -2.68 5.02 17.61
C THR A 220 -1.48 5.71 18.24
N ARG A 221 -0.43 6.01 17.46
CA ARG A 221 0.68 6.87 17.88
C ARG A 221 0.17 8.23 18.34
N HIS A 222 -0.66 8.85 17.52
CA HIS A 222 -1.31 10.12 17.81
C HIS A 222 -2.05 10.14 19.15
N ARG A 223 -2.92 9.15 19.42
CA ARG A 223 -3.70 9.08 20.68
C ARG A 223 -2.83 8.95 21.92
N ARG A 224 -1.67 8.31 21.82
CA ARG A 224 -0.74 8.16 22.96
C ARG A 224 -0.04 9.47 23.29
N GLU A 225 0.41 10.21 22.29
CA GLU A 225 1.03 11.53 22.47
C GLU A 225 0.07 12.52 23.17
N GLN A 226 -1.23 12.46 22.85
CA GLN A 226 -2.27 13.29 23.50
C GLN A 226 -2.52 12.93 24.98
N ARG A 227 -2.25 11.69 25.41
CA ARG A 227 -2.48 11.26 26.80
C ARG A 227 -1.31 11.58 27.74
N ILE A 228 -0.14 11.88 27.20
CA ILE A 228 1.09 12.10 27.95
C ILE A 228 1.42 13.61 28.05
N GLY A 229 0.89 14.46 27.17
CA GLY A 229 1.02 15.93 27.20
C GLY A 229 -0.18 16.61 27.86
#